data_163aa998bd7b40210864ea93dce54aab
#
_entry.id   163aa998bd7b40210864ea93dce54aab
#
_cell.length_a   1.000
_cell.length_b   1.000
_cell.length_c   1.000
_cell.angle_alpha   90.00
_cell.angle_beta   90.00
_cell.angle_gamma   90.00
#
_symmetry.space_group_name_H-M   'P 1'
#
loop_
_entity.id
_entity.type
_entity.pdbx_description
1 polymer ?
#
loop_
_entity_poly.entity_id
_entity_poly.type
_entity_poly.pdbx_seq_one_letter_code
_entity_poly.pdbx_strand_id
1 'polypeptide(L)'
;MNSTIRNIQLTAVLFVLISTVIAFLLEISEMYQERNIDLADLLLMFIYIEVIGLVRSYWETRSVRISYPLVIAITALARFIILQDKESDPTNLIYISTAILIVAIATVIIRFRNSKYLKIDTSKANEL
;
A
#
# COMPACT_ATOMS: atom_id res chain seq x y z
N MET A 1 -16.05 -10.19 -17.26
CA MET A 1 -16.42 -9.59 -15.96
C MET A 1 -17.64 -8.70 -16.18
N ASN A 2 -18.66 -8.87 -15.37
CA ASN A 2 -19.91 -8.12 -15.52
C ASN A 2 -19.69 -6.62 -15.33
N SER A 3 -20.27 -5.80 -16.19
CA SER A 3 -20.21 -4.33 -16.11
C SER A 3 -20.66 -3.79 -14.75
N THR A 4 -21.58 -4.49 -14.09
CA THR A 4 -22.06 -4.14 -12.75
C THR A 4 -20.95 -4.22 -11.69
N ILE A 5 -20.17 -5.29 -11.69
CA ILE A 5 -19.04 -5.48 -10.74
C ILE A 5 -17.97 -4.40 -10.97
N ARG A 6 -17.66 -4.10 -12.23
CA ARG A 6 -16.72 -3.04 -12.58
C ARG A 6 -17.19 -1.67 -12.10
N ASN A 7 -18.47 -1.38 -12.24
CA ASN A 7 -19.03 -0.11 -11.76
C ASN A 7 -18.97 0.00 -10.24
N ILE A 8 -19.25 -1.09 -9.53
CA ILE A 8 -19.14 -1.14 -8.06
C ILE A 8 -17.69 -0.89 -7.63
N GLN A 9 -16.73 -1.53 -8.28
CA GLN A 9 -15.30 -1.34 -7.99
C GLN A 9 -14.85 0.10 -8.25
N LEU A 10 -15.24 0.69 -9.37
CA LEU A 10 -14.91 2.08 -9.69
C LEU A 10 -15.51 3.05 -8.69
N THR A 11 -16.75 2.83 -8.28
CA THR A 11 -17.40 3.65 -7.25
C THR A 11 -16.70 3.53 -5.92
N ALA A 12 -16.33 2.32 -5.51
CA ALA A 12 -15.58 2.08 -4.27
C ALA A 12 -14.20 2.78 -4.29
N VAL A 13 -13.47 2.66 -5.39
CA VAL A 13 -12.16 3.30 -5.57
C VAL A 13 -12.28 4.83 -5.54
N LEU A 14 -13.29 5.37 -6.19
CA LEU A 14 -13.58 6.81 -6.15
C LEU A 14 -13.91 7.29 -4.74
N PHE A 15 -14.70 6.52 -4.00
CA PHE A 15 -15.04 6.82 -2.61
C PHE A 15 -13.79 6.83 -1.71
N VAL A 16 -12.92 5.83 -1.87
CA VAL A 16 -11.63 5.77 -1.16
C VAL A 16 -10.77 6.99 -1.48
N LEU A 17 -10.68 7.38 -2.75
CA LEU A 17 -9.91 8.55 -3.16
C LEU A 17 -10.41 9.83 -2.50
N ILE A 18 -11.72 10.07 -2.56
CA ILE A 18 -12.34 11.27 -1.96
C ILE A 18 -12.11 11.29 -0.45
N SER A 19 -12.36 10.18 0.23
CA SER A 19 -12.15 10.04 1.67
C SER A 19 -10.69 10.29 2.06
N THR A 20 -9.75 9.78 1.27
CA THR A 20 -8.32 9.95 1.51
C THR A 20 -7.89 11.40 1.34
N VAL A 21 -8.37 12.09 0.30
CA VAL A 21 -8.07 13.51 0.08
C VAL A 21 -8.62 14.36 1.23
N ILE A 22 -9.85 14.10 1.66
CA ILE A 22 -10.47 14.81 2.79
C ILE A 22 -9.66 14.57 4.07
N ALA A 23 -9.31 13.33 4.36
CA ALA A 23 -8.50 12.97 5.54
C ALA A 23 -7.13 13.64 5.51
N PHE A 24 -6.48 13.69 4.36
CA PHE A 24 -5.19 14.36 4.16
C PHE A 24 -5.28 15.87 4.46
N LEU A 25 -6.31 16.54 3.97
CA LEU A 25 -6.53 17.96 4.22
C LEU A 25 -6.85 18.25 5.68
N LEU A 26 -7.65 17.40 6.33
CA LEU A 26 -7.94 17.51 7.76
C LEU A 26 -6.69 17.34 8.61
N GLU A 27 -5.82 16.40 8.27
CA GLU A 27 -4.54 16.19 8.95
C GLU A 27 -3.63 17.43 8.86
N ILE A 28 -3.50 18.01 7.66
CA ILE A 28 -2.75 19.25 7.46
C ILE A 28 -3.33 20.39 8.32
N SER A 29 -4.66 20.52 8.37
CA SER A 29 -5.33 21.53 9.18
C SER A 29 -5.06 21.35 10.66
N GLU A 30 -5.09 20.13 11.15
CA GLU A 30 -4.83 19.79 12.56
C GLU A 30 -3.38 20.10 12.94
N MET A 31 -2.41 19.70 12.11
CA MET A 31 -0.99 20.02 12.28
C MET A 31 -0.74 21.54 12.33
N TYR A 32 -1.46 22.29 11.51
CA TYR A 32 -1.35 23.75 11.49
C TYR A 32 -1.91 24.41 12.77
N GLN A 33 -3.01 23.88 13.30
CA GLN A 33 -3.64 24.40 14.52
C GLN A 33 -2.80 24.10 15.76
N GLU A 34 -2.27 22.90 15.87
CA GLU A 34 -1.46 22.47 17.01
C GLU A 34 -0.06 23.08 17.03
N ARG A 35 0.40 23.60 15.88
CA ARG A 35 1.76 24.16 15.69
C ARG A 35 2.89 23.22 16.12
N ASN A 36 2.58 21.96 16.26
CA ASN A 36 3.52 20.92 16.60
C ASN A 36 3.39 19.80 15.56
N ILE A 37 4.51 19.46 14.94
CA ILE A 37 4.55 18.38 13.95
C ILE A 37 5.23 17.20 14.62
N ASP A 38 4.47 16.17 14.86
CA ASP A 38 4.98 14.92 15.41
C ASP A 38 5.38 13.94 14.28
N LEU A 39 6.26 13.02 14.60
CA LEU A 39 6.68 11.97 13.67
C LEU A 39 5.47 11.11 13.22
N ALA A 40 4.52 10.87 14.13
CA ALA A 40 3.29 10.16 13.83
C ALA A 40 2.47 10.82 12.72
N ASP A 41 2.35 12.15 12.76
CA ASP A 41 1.60 12.93 11.75
C ASP A 41 2.23 12.79 10.36
N LEU A 42 3.56 12.89 10.29
CA LEU A 42 4.29 12.72 9.04
C LEU A 42 4.11 11.32 8.45
N LEU A 43 4.15 10.29 9.29
CA LEU A 43 3.94 8.91 8.86
C LEU A 43 2.52 8.67 8.38
N LEU A 44 1.53 9.29 9.03
CA LEU A 44 0.13 9.24 8.60
C LEU A 44 -0.06 9.90 7.23
N MET A 45 0.59 11.04 6.99
CA MET A 45 0.57 11.68 5.67
C MET A 45 1.14 10.78 4.58
N PHE A 46 2.21 10.04 4.85
CA PHE A 46 2.75 9.05 3.92
C PHE A 46 1.77 7.95 3.59
N ILE A 47 0.97 7.49 4.56
CA ILE A 47 -0.09 6.50 4.33
C ILE A 47 -1.11 7.05 3.32
N TYR A 48 -1.54 8.29 3.47
CA TYR A 48 -2.48 8.91 2.53
C TYR A 48 -1.90 9.01 1.11
N ILE A 49 -0.64 9.39 0.97
CA ILE A 49 0.05 9.43 -0.33
C ILE A 49 0.12 8.04 -0.97
N GLU A 50 0.40 7.01 -0.19
CA GLU A 50 0.44 5.63 -0.67
C GLU A 50 -0.93 5.14 -1.14
N VAL A 51 -1.99 5.46 -0.42
CA VAL A 51 -3.37 5.13 -0.82
C VAL A 51 -3.73 5.82 -2.13
N ILE A 52 -3.36 7.09 -2.29
CA ILE A 52 -3.56 7.82 -3.56
C ILE A 52 -2.79 7.14 -4.70
N GLY A 53 -1.55 6.71 -4.44
CA GLY A 53 -0.75 5.96 -5.40
C GLY A 53 -1.38 4.62 -5.80
N LEU A 54 -1.97 3.91 -4.84
CA LEU A 54 -2.71 2.68 -5.10
C LEU A 54 -3.94 2.93 -5.99
N VAL A 55 -4.71 3.97 -5.70
CA VAL A 55 -5.87 4.38 -6.49
C VAL A 55 -5.46 4.72 -7.92
N ARG A 56 -4.38 5.48 -8.08
CA ARG A 56 -3.81 5.81 -9.39
C ARG A 56 -3.42 4.56 -10.16
N SER A 57 -2.71 3.64 -9.54
CA SER A 57 -2.31 2.37 -10.16
C SER A 57 -3.52 1.55 -10.62
N TYR A 58 -4.57 1.48 -9.80
CA TYR A 58 -5.81 0.83 -10.18
C TYR A 58 -6.49 1.50 -11.38
N TRP A 59 -6.49 2.84 -11.41
CA TRP A 59 -7.10 3.60 -12.50
C TRP A 59 -6.40 3.39 -13.83
N GLU A 60 -5.06 3.33 -13.81
CA GLU A 60 -4.24 3.12 -15.01
C GLU A 60 -4.33 1.69 -15.55
N THR A 61 -4.27 0.70 -14.68
CA THR A 61 -4.20 -0.71 -15.07
C THR A 61 -5.53 -1.44 -15.04
N ARG A 62 -6.57 -0.86 -14.43
CA ARG A 62 -7.88 -1.48 -14.19
C ARG A 62 -7.79 -2.81 -13.42
N SER A 63 -6.66 -3.08 -12.82
CA SER A 63 -6.44 -4.26 -11.97
C SER A 63 -5.56 -3.90 -10.79
N VAL A 64 -5.83 -4.51 -9.64
CA VAL A 64 -4.95 -4.38 -8.47
C VAL A 64 -3.79 -5.37 -8.63
N ARG A 65 -2.60 -4.85 -8.85
CA ARG A 65 -1.40 -5.70 -8.80
C ARG A 65 -1.17 -6.13 -7.35
N ILE A 66 -1.09 -7.42 -7.11
CA ILE A 66 -0.93 -8.01 -5.77
C ILE A 66 0.30 -7.44 -5.04
N SER A 67 1.35 -7.08 -5.76
CA SER A 67 2.58 -6.50 -5.19
C SER A 67 2.34 -5.14 -4.52
N TYR A 68 1.39 -4.35 -4.96
CA TYR A 68 1.10 -3.03 -4.38
C TYR A 68 0.60 -3.10 -2.93
N PRO A 69 -0.47 -3.86 -2.62
CA PRO A 69 -0.92 -4.04 -1.24
C PRO A 69 0.14 -4.65 -0.33
N LEU A 70 0.99 -5.53 -0.84
CA LEU A 70 2.08 -6.13 -0.07
C LEU A 70 3.15 -5.10 0.32
N VAL A 71 3.52 -4.22 -0.59
CA VAL A 71 4.45 -3.11 -0.29
C VAL A 71 3.85 -2.16 0.75
N ILE A 72 2.58 -1.84 0.64
CA ILE A 72 1.87 -1.02 1.64
C ILE A 72 1.86 -1.72 3.00
N ALA A 73 1.66 -3.03 3.05
CA ALA A 73 1.72 -3.79 4.29
C ALA A 73 3.11 -3.73 4.95
N ILE A 74 4.18 -3.86 4.17
CA ILE A 74 5.55 -3.76 4.67
C ILE A 74 5.81 -2.36 5.24
N THR A 75 5.44 -1.31 4.53
CA THR A 75 5.63 0.06 4.99
C THR A 75 4.80 0.39 6.21
N ALA A 76 3.58 -0.12 6.31
CA ALA A 76 2.73 0.03 7.49
C ALA A 76 3.33 -0.64 8.73
N LEU A 77 3.86 -1.85 8.59
CA LEU A 77 4.55 -2.56 9.68
C LEU A 77 5.84 -1.83 10.09
N ALA A 78 6.60 -1.30 9.13
CA ALA A 78 7.78 -0.51 9.41
C ALA A 78 7.45 0.75 10.21
N ARG A 79 6.36 1.45 9.86
CA ARG A 79 5.86 2.59 10.63
C ARG A 79 5.49 2.20 12.05
N PHE A 80 4.86 1.05 12.21
CA PHE A 80 4.48 0.56 13.52
C PHE A 80 5.71 0.38 14.42
N ILE A 81 6.83 -0.10 13.88
CA ILE A 81 8.10 -0.19 14.61
C ILE A 81 8.60 1.19 15.03
N ILE A 82 8.53 2.18 14.14
CA ILE A 82 9.02 3.54 14.41
C ILE A 82 8.18 4.23 15.50
N LEU A 83 6.87 4.00 15.49
CA LEU A 83 5.93 4.59 16.46
C LEU A 83 5.92 3.88 17.82
N GLN A 84 6.56 2.74 17.92
CA GLN A 84 6.58 1.96 19.16
C GLN A 84 7.39 2.68 20.22
N ASP A 85 6.77 2.88 21.38
CA ASP A 85 7.42 3.55 22.51
C ASP A 85 8.59 2.72 23.05
N LYS A 86 9.60 3.40 23.60
CA LYS A 86 10.77 2.76 24.20
C LYS A 86 10.44 1.84 25.38
N GLU A 87 9.25 1.99 25.94
CA GLU A 87 8.73 1.15 27.03
C GLU A 87 8.04 -0.12 26.56
N SER A 88 7.87 -0.28 25.23
CA SER A 88 7.26 -1.49 24.64
C SER A 88 8.19 -2.68 24.77
N ASP A 89 7.61 -3.85 25.00
CA ASP A 89 8.35 -5.11 25.12
C ASP A 89 9.19 -5.38 23.85
N PRO A 90 10.51 -5.59 23.98
CA PRO A 90 11.38 -5.90 22.85
C PRO A 90 10.91 -7.10 22.02
N THR A 91 10.14 -8.00 22.62
CA THR A 91 9.58 -9.17 21.95
C THR A 91 8.65 -8.78 20.80
N ASN A 92 7.90 -7.68 20.94
CA ASN A 92 7.01 -7.17 19.89
C ASN A 92 7.79 -6.75 18.63
N LEU A 93 8.98 -6.18 18.80
CA LEU A 93 9.85 -5.82 17.67
C LEU A 93 10.28 -7.04 16.86
N ILE A 94 10.57 -8.15 17.54
CA ILE A 94 10.94 -9.41 16.89
C ILE A 94 9.77 -9.95 16.07
N TYR A 95 8.56 -9.95 16.62
CA TYR A 95 7.35 -10.41 15.89
C TYR A 95 7.06 -9.56 14.67
N ILE A 96 7.13 -8.23 14.79
CA ILE A 96 6.86 -7.32 13.67
C ILE A 96 7.94 -7.46 12.59
N SER A 97 9.22 -7.53 12.99
CA SER A 97 10.33 -7.71 12.05
C SER A 97 10.23 -9.04 11.29
N THR A 98 9.81 -10.11 11.97
CA THR A 98 9.55 -11.40 11.35
C THR A 98 8.39 -11.32 10.36
N ALA A 99 7.31 -10.63 10.70
CA ALA A 99 6.19 -10.41 9.80
C ALA A 99 6.61 -9.64 8.54
N ILE A 100 7.42 -8.59 8.68
CA ILE A 100 7.98 -7.83 7.54
C ILE A 100 8.80 -8.74 6.64
N LEU A 101 9.66 -9.58 7.21
CA LEU A 101 10.50 -10.51 6.46
C LEU A 101 9.64 -11.51 5.67
N ILE A 102 8.61 -12.07 6.29
CA ILE A 102 7.69 -13.01 5.64
C ILE A 102 6.97 -12.34 4.47
N VAL A 103 6.43 -11.15 4.65
CA VAL A 103 5.73 -10.39 3.59
C VAL A 103 6.70 -9.99 2.49
N ALA A 104 7.93 -9.61 2.82
CA ALA A 104 8.97 -9.28 1.84
C ALA A 104 9.33 -10.49 0.97
N ILE A 105 9.51 -11.66 1.57
CA ILE A 105 9.78 -12.91 0.85
C ILE A 105 8.59 -13.26 -0.06
N ALA A 106 7.37 -13.16 0.44
CA ALA A 106 6.16 -13.40 -0.35
C ALA A 106 6.08 -12.46 -1.57
N THR A 107 6.43 -11.18 -1.39
CA THR A 107 6.46 -10.19 -2.46
C THR A 107 7.47 -10.57 -3.56
N VAL A 108 8.66 -11.00 -3.16
CA VAL A 108 9.70 -11.45 -4.10
C VAL A 108 9.24 -12.67 -4.87
N ILE A 109 8.66 -13.66 -4.21
CA ILE A 109 8.15 -14.88 -4.85
C ILE A 109 7.07 -14.56 -5.88
N ILE A 110 6.12 -13.71 -5.54
CA ILE A 110 5.03 -13.29 -6.45
C ILE A 110 5.60 -12.54 -7.65
N ARG A 111 6.57 -11.66 -7.42
CA ARG A 111 7.23 -10.90 -8.49
C ARG A 111 7.98 -11.81 -9.47
N PHE A 112 8.66 -12.82 -8.96
CA PHE A 112 9.34 -13.83 -9.77
C PHE A 112 8.36 -14.67 -10.60
N ARG A 113 7.26 -15.10 -10.02
CA ARG A 113 6.22 -15.86 -10.74
C ARG A 113 5.63 -15.05 -11.89
N ASN A 114 5.28 -13.81 -11.67
CA ASN A 114 4.73 -12.94 -12.71
C ASN A 114 5.73 -12.68 -13.85
N SER A 115 7.00 -12.48 -13.53
CA SER A 115 8.06 -12.32 -14.53
C SER A 115 8.25 -13.57 -15.39
N LYS A 116 8.11 -14.76 -14.79
CA LYS A 116 8.26 -16.03 -15.51
C LYS A 116 7.10 -16.27 -16.48
N TYR A 117 5.87 -15.93 -16.09
CA TYR A 117 4.70 -16.01 -16.95
C TYR A 117 4.78 -15.06 -18.14
N LEU A 118 5.23 -13.83 -17.94
CA LEU A 118 5.42 -12.85 -19.01
C LEU A 118 6.47 -13.29 -20.04
N LYS A 119 7.56 -13.95 -19.62
CA LYS A 119 8.59 -14.47 -20.51
C LYS A 119 8.10 -15.64 -21.37
N ILE A 120 7.23 -16.49 -20.84
CA ILE A 120 6.66 -17.62 -21.57
C ILE A 120 5.69 -17.13 -22.64
N ASP A 121 4.92 -16.09 -22.36
CA ASP A 121 3.92 -15.54 -23.29
C ASP A 121 4.59 -14.82 -24.46
N THR A 122 5.65 -14.06 -24.20
CA THR A 122 6.43 -13.41 -25.28
C THR A 122 7.19 -14.40 -26.15
N SER A 123 7.64 -15.52 -25.59
CA SER A 123 8.27 -16.59 -26.37
C SER A 123 7.28 -17.24 -27.34
N LYS A 124 6.05 -17.50 -26.92
CA LYS A 124 5.01 -18.06 -27.77
C LYS A 124 4.51 -17.10 -28.85
N ALA A 125 4.51 -15.79 -28.58
CA ALA A 125 4.11 -14.79 -29.56
C ALA A 125 5.13 -14.63 -30.69
N ASN A 126 6.42 -14.91 -30.43
CA ASN A 126 7.48 -14.85 -31.44
C ASN A 126 7.61 -16.10 -32.32
N GLU A 127 6.96 -17.19 -31.95
CA GLU A 127 6.92 -18.44 -32.75
C GLU A 127 5.74 -18.53 -33.70
N LEU A 128 4.83 -17.59 -33.66
CA LEU A 128 3.68 -17.45 -34.55
C LEU A 128 3.94 -16.41 -35.63
#